data_6d858d641c1d4a971f1cfb1d4a5bc9c8
#
_entry.id   6d858d641c1d4a971f1cfb1d4a5bc9c8
#
_cell.length_a   1.000
_cell.length_b   1.000
_cell.length_c   1.000
_cell.angle_alpha   90.00
_cell.angle_beta   90.00
_cell.angle_gamma   90.00
#
_symmetry.space_group_name_H-M   'P 1'
#
loop_
_entity.id
_entity.type
_entity.pdbx_description
1 polymer ?
#
loop_
_entity_poly.entity_id
_entity_poly.type
_entity_poly.pdbx_seq_one_letter_code
_entity_poly.pdbx_strand_id
1 'polypeptide(L)'
;MKYLNLIKLTFLNLTLFNLIGCIDNNKSYDLDYLNGYWRIDYVTQNNEIFDIKDENILLDYYYLNSNKGWKKKVRPLLNNRFETSADTIFLDVKYDENETSLHLNSKWDNWVETIVYLDSISLVLKIKNRSHYYNKINPFLDE
;
A
#
# COMPACT_ATOMS: atom_id res chain seq x y z
N MET A 1 57.66 13.48 -17.63
CA MET A 1 56.88 13.59 -16.39
C MET A 1 55.49 14.27 -16.51
N LYS A 2 55.32 15.28 -17.33
CA LYS A 2 54.01 15.95 -17.52
C LYS A 2 52.88 15.09 -18.11
N TYR A 3 53.22 14.19 -19.04
CA TYR A 3 52.24 13.30 -19.67
C TYR A 3 51.75 12.16 -18.75
N LEU A 4 52.61 11.71 -17.80
CA LEU A 4 52.23 10.66 -16.85
C LEU A 4 51.19 11.14 -15.84
N ASN A 5 51.25 12.45 -15.46
CA ASN A 5 50.24 13.04 -14.56
C ASN A 5 48.90 13.30 -15.27
N LEU A 6 48.95 13.60 -16.58
CA LEU A 6 47.75 13.79 -17.40
C LEU A 6 46.99 12.46 -17.56
N ILE A 7 47.70 11.37 -17.80
CA ILE A 7 47.11 10.02 -17.94
C ILE A 7 46.52 9.55 -16.60
N LYS A 8 47.16 9.83 -15.48
CA LYS A 8 46.60 9.52 -14.15
C LYS A 8 45.34 10.31 -13.84
N LEU A 9 45.26 11.59 -14.26
CA LEU A 9 44.11 12.44 -14.06
C LEU A 9 42.92 12.03 -14.92
N THR A 10 43.15 11.57 -16.17
CA THR A 10 42.10 11.05 -17.05
C THR A 10 41.58 9.69 -16.58
N PHE A 11 42.46 8.81 -16.06
CA PHE A 11 42.04 7.55 -15.48
C PHE A 11 41.20 7.72 -14.19
N LEU A 12 41.53 8.69 -13.36
CA LEU A 12 40.79 9.00 -12.14
C LEU A 12 39.40 9.53 -12.44
N ASN A 13 39.22 10.33 -13.52
CA ASN A 13 37.89 10.80 -13.93
C ASN A 13 37.04 9.71 -14.57
N LEU A 14 37.63 8.73 -15.23
CA LEU A 14 36.89 7.63 -15.86
C LEU A 14 36.32 6.63 -14.83
N THR A 15 37.00 6.47 -13.67
CA THR A 15 36.54 5.60 -12.59
C THR A 15 35.41 6.23 -11.75
N LEU A 16 35.28 7.56 -11.70
CA LEU A 16 34.24 8.24 -10.95
C LEU A 16 32.86 8.18 -11.63
N PHE A 17 32.80 7.91 -12.93
CA PHE A 17 31.55 7.89 -13.70
C PHE A 17 30.74 6.60 -13.56
N ASN A 18 31.28 5.55 -12.92
CA ASN A 18 30.62 4.27 -12.78
C ASN A 18 29.82 4.11 -11.46
N LEU A 19 29.68 5.16 -10.64
CA LEU A 19 28.94 5.10 -9.36
C LEU A 19 27.51 5.64 -9.46
N ILE A 20 27.01 5.91 -10.66
CA ILE A 20 25.57 6.15 -10.87
C ILE A 20 24.91 4.77 -10.92
N GLY A 21 24.84 4.10 -9.77
CA GLY A 21 24.00 2.94 -9.59
C GLY A 21 22.56 3.37 -9.87
N CYS A 22 21.88 2.70 -10.81
CA CYS A 22 20.44 2.78 -10.95
C CYS A 22 19.86 2.45 -9.58
N ILE A 23 19.23 3.44 -8.94
CA ILE A 23 18.33 3.19 -7.82
C ILE A 23 17.11 2.54 -8.47
N ASP A 24 17.05 1.23 -8.39
CA ASP A 24 15.89 0.46 -8.80
C ASP A 24 14.78 0.79 -7.79
N ASN A 25 13.92 1.74 -8.16
CA ASN A 25 12.76 2.15 -7.36
C ASN A 25 11.62 1.12 -7.44
N ASN A 26 11.94 -0.13 -7.69
CA ASN A 26 10.96 -1.20 -7.71
C ASN A 26 10.45 -1.42 -6.28
N LYS A 27 9.37 -0.73 -5.93
CA LYS A 27 8.72 -0.81 -4.62
C LYS A 27 7.95 -2.14 -4.54
N SER A 28 8.66 -3.19 -4.17
CA SER A 28 8.05 -4.48 -3.86
C SER A 28 7.54 -4.44 -2.42
N TYR A 29 6.24 -4.62 -2.24
CA TYR A 29 5.61 -4.76 -0.93
C TYR A 29 5.49 -6.22 -0.54
N ASP A 30 5.71 -6.53 0.74
CA ASP A 30 5.31 -7.80 1.30
C ASP A 30 3.77 -7.80 1.46
N LEU A 31 3.10 -8.47 0.54
CA LEU A 31 1.64 -8.49 0.49
C LEU A 31 0.99 -9.26 1.63
N ASP A 32 1.73 -10.05 2.38
CA ASP A 32 1.21 -10.73 3.58
C ASP A 32 0.77 -9.71 4.63
N TYR A 33 1.37 -8.52 4.63
CA TYR A 33 0.92 -7.43 5.48
C TYR A 33 -0.48 -6.91 5.16
N LEU A 34 -0.99 -7.12 3.95
CA LEU A 34 -2.35 -6.68 3.61
C LEU A 34 -3.42 -7.45 4.39
N ASN A 35 -3.14 -8.73 4.75
CA ASN A 35 -4.07 -9.56 5.49
C ASN A 35 -4.41 -8.97 6.86
N GLY A 36 -5.69 -8.94 7.21
CA GLY A 36 -6.18 -8.52 8.52
C GLY A 36 -7.15 -7.34 8.49
N TYR A 37 -7.27 -6.68 9.65
CA TYR A 37 -8.23 -5.61 9.88
C TYR A 37 -7.57 -4.25 9.78
N TRP A 38 -8.20 -3.36 9.01
CA TRP A 38 -7.70 -2.02 8.72
C TRP A 38 -8.77 -0.99 9.06
N ARG A 39 -8.40 -0.03 9.90
CA ARG A 39 -9.24 1.13 10.21
C ARG A 39 -8.76 2.30 9.38
N ILE A 40 -9.66 2.92 8.62
CA ILE A 40 -9.37 4.17 7.95
C ILE A 40 -9.21 5.28 8.99
N ASP A 41 -8.16 6.06 8.86
CA ASP A 41 -7.83 7.16 9.75
C ASP A 41 -8.27 8.49 9.12
N TYR A 42 -7.76 8.77 7.94
CA TYR A 42 -8.13 9.95 7.18
C TYR A 42 -7.99 9.72 5.67
N VAL A 43 -8.56 10.65 4.90
CA VAL A 43 -8.46 10.70 3.44
C VAL A 43 -7.85 12.03 3.04
N THR A 44 -6.96 12.01 2.04
CA THR A 44 -6.49 13.26 1.41
C THR A 44 -7.01 13.37 -0.02
N GLN A 45 -7.41 14.57 -0.41
CA GLN A 45 -7.80 14.92 -1.77
C GLN A 45 -7.42 16.36 -2.06
N ASN A 46 -6.71 16.62 -3.17
CA ASN A 46 -6.33 17.98 -3.60
C ASN A 46 -5.61 18.79 -2.49
N ASN A 47 -4.72 18.15 -1.72
CA ASN A 47 -4.01 18.71 -0.56
C ASN A 47 -4.89 19.05 0.66
N GLU A 48 -6.15 18.68 0.66
CA GLU A 48 -7.04 18.77 1.82
C GLU A 48 -7.05 17.43 2.57
N ILE A 49 -7.21 17.50 3.90
CA ILE A 49 -7.26 16.34 4.79
C ILE A 49 -8.69 16.23 5.33
N PHE A 50 -9.28 15.06 5.23
CA PHE A 50 -10.60 14.73 5.73
C PHE A 50 -10.47 13.64 6.79
N ASP A 51 -10.59 14.04 8.06
CA ASP A 51 -10.59 13.10 9.18
C ASP A 51 -11.89 12.27 9.17
N ILE A 52 -11.74 10.98 9.33
CA ILE A 52 -12.89 10.08 9.45
C ILE A 52 -13.28 9.98 10.93
N LYS A 53 -14.19 10.85 11.34
CA LYS A 53 -14.81 10.81 12.68
C LYS A 53 -16.00 9.86 12.65
N ASP A 54 -15.75 8.58 12.73
CA ASP A 54 -16.82 7.60 12.73
C ASP A 54 -17.00 7.00 14.14
N GLU A 55 -18.15 7.29 14.76
CA GLU A 55 -18.57 6.65 16.01
C GLU A 55 -18.90 5.16 15.77
N ASN A 56 -19.23 4.78 14.53
CA ASN A 56 -19.45 3.42 14.09
C ASN A 56 -18.20 2.87 13.43
N ILE A 57 -17.35 2.23 14.18
CA ILE A 57 -16.09 1.67 13.69
C ILE A 57 -16.36 0.58 12.66
N LEU A 58 -16.32 0.96 11.38
CA LEU A 58 -16.30 0.02 10.27
C LEU A 58 -14.86 -0.21 9.84
N LEU A 59 -14.47 -1.48 9.84
CA LEU A 59 -13.15 -1.93 9.42
C LEU A 59 -13.21 -2.51 8.01
N ASP A 60 -12.13 -2.37 7.28
CA ASP A 60 -11.87 -3.18 6.10
C ASP A 60 -11.10 -4.44 6.53
N TYR A 61 -11.68 -5.61 6.30
CA TYR A 61 -10.98 -6.88 6.47
C TYR A 61 -10.52 -7.38 5.10
N TYR A 62 -9.22 -7.58 4.97
CA TYR A 62 -8.60 -8.13 3.77
C TYR A 62 -8.12 -9.56 4.03
N TYR A 63 -8.39 -10.42 3.08
CA TYR A 63 -7.81 -11.74 2.97
C TYR A 63 -7.17 -11.90 1.60
N LEU A 64 -5.89 -12.22 1.56
CA LEU A 64 -5.11 -12.43 0.35
C LEU A 64 -4.37 -13.76 0.46
N ASN A 65 -4.42 -14.53 -0.62
CA ASN A 65 -3.62 -15.73 -0.82
C ASN A 65 -2.91 -15.58 -2.17
N SER A 66 -1.59 -15.44 -2.13
CA SER A 66 -0.79 -15.04 -3.30
C SER A 66 -1.31 -13.73 -3.90
N ASN A 67 -1.80 -13.74 -5.13
CA ASN A 67 -2.25 -12.54 -5.82
C ASN A 67 -3.78 -12.40 -5.88
N LYS A 68 -4.53 -13.27 -5.19
CA LYS A 68 -6.00 -13.26 -5.20
C LYS A 68 -6.56 -13.25 -3.80
N GLY A 69 -7.65 -12.54 -3.64
CA GLY A 69 -8.28 -12.45 -2.34
C GLY A 69 -9.65 -11.77 -2.38
N TRP A 70 -10.02 -11.25 -1.24
CA TRP A 70 -11.26 -10.51 -1.08
C TRP A 70 -11.17 -9.55 0.10
N LYS A 71 -12.06 -8.56 0.11
CA LYS A 71 -12.29 -7.69 1.27
C LYS A 71 -13.76 -7.61 1.61
N LYS A 72 -14.04 -7.35 2.89
CA LYS A 72 -15.37 -7.06 3.44
C LYS A 72 -15.30 -5.91 4.42
N LYS A 73 -16.39 -5.17 4.51
CA LYS A 73 -16.63 -4.28 5.65
C LYS A 73 -17.08 -5.13 6.84
N VAL A 74 -16.46 -4.90 7.99
CA VAL A 74 -16.77 -5.60 9.23
C VAL A 74 -16.94 -4.59 10.36
N ARG A 75 -17.88 -4.87 11.27
CA ARG A 75 -18.09 -4.11 12.51
C ARG A 75 -17.80 -5.02 13.68
N PRO A 76 -16.83 -4.67 14.55
CA PRO A 76 -16.64 -5.38 15.81
C PRO A 76 -17.89 -5.29 16.68
N LEU A 77 -18.25 -6.38 17.32
CA LEU A 77 -19.32 -6.47 18.29
C LEU A 77 -18.74 -6.94 19.62
N LEU A 78 -19.50 -6.79 20.70
CA LEU A 78 -19.16 -7.38 21.99
C LEU A 78 -18.97 -8.89 21.87
N ASN A 79 -18.15 -9.47 22.75
CA ASN A 79 -17.85 -10.91 22.82
C ASN A 79 -17.10 -11.45 21.58
N ASN A 80 -16.16 -10.69 21.04
CA ASN A 80 -15.28 -11.10 19.92
C ASN A 80 -16.05 -11.58 18.67
N ARG A 81 -17.21 -11.02 18.42
CA ARG A 81 -18.01 -11.27 17.22
C ARG A 81 -17.91 -10.12 16.26
N PHE A 82 -18.23 -10.40 15.01
CA PHE A 82 -18.29 -9.40 13.93
C PHE A 82 -19.63 -9.47 13.22
N GLU A 83 -20.15 -8.30 12.88
CA GLU A 83 -21.11 -8.13 11.83
C GLU A 83 -20.36 -7.88 10.52
N THR A 84 -20.67 -8.63 9.47
CA THR A 84 -20.01 -8.48 8.18
C THR A 84 -20.99 -8.01 7.12
N SER A 85 -20.51 -7.22 6.16
CA SER A 85 -21.31 -6.89 4.99
C SER A 85 -21.72 -8.16 4.23
N ALA A 86 -22.93 -8.15 3.65
CA ALA A 86 -23.40 -9.23 2.79
C ALA A 86 -22.55 -9.34 1.53
N ASP A 87 -22.07 -8.21 1.02
CA ASP A 87 -21.28 -8.16 -0.22
C ASP A 87 -19.81 -8.51 0.05
N THR A 88 -19.26 -9.30 -0.86
CA THR A 88 -17.83 -9.62 -0.90
C THR A 88 -17.24 -8.90 -2.11
N ILE A 89 -16.15 -8.19 -1.87
CA ILE A 89 -15.37 -7.54 -2.93
C ILE A 89 -14.17 -8.42 -3.22
N PHE A 90 -14.13 -9.05 -4.38
CA PHE A 90 -12.98 -9.83 -4.81
C PHE A 90 -11.86 -8.93 -5.27
N LEU A 91 -10.63 -9.35 -5.10
CA LEU A 91 -9.45 -8.58 -5.51
C LEU A 91 -8.41 -9.49 -6.18
N ASP A 92 -7.79 -8.94 -7.21
CA ASP A 92 -6.59 -9.48 -7.87
C ASP A 92 -5.46 -8.46 -7.75
N VAL A 93 -4.29 -8.90 -7.27
CA VAL A 93 -3.10 -8.04 -7.23
C VAL A 93 -2.40 -8.09 -8.57
N LYS A 94 -2.03 -6.92 -9.08
CA LYS A 94 -1.22 -6.78 -10.27
C LYS A 94 0.01 -5.93 -9.99
N TYR A 95 1.09 -6.34 -10.61
CA TYR A 95 2.39 -5.66 -10.55
C TYR A 95 2.66 -5.06 -11.93
N ASP A 96 3.01 -3.80 -11.94
CA ASP A 96 3.56 -3.09 -13.09
C ASP A 96 4.96 -2.62 -12.74
N GLU A 97 5.72 -2.11 -13.71
CA GLU A 97 7.13 -1.72 -13.54
C GLU A 97 7.37 -0.80 -12.34
N ASN A 98 6.41 0.05 -11.99
CA ASN A 98 6.55 1.05 -10.93
C ASN A 98 5.47 1.03 -9.86
N GLU A 99 4.46 0.16 -9.97
CA GLU A 99 3.36 0.16 -9.02
C GLU A 99 2.79 -1.23 -8.76
N THR A 100 2.26 -1.40 -7.55
CA THR A 100 1.44 -2.55 -7.18
C THR A 100 0.00 -2.09 -7.03
N SER A 101 -0.92 -2.74 -7.73
CA SER A 101 -2.33 -2.36 -7.76
C SER A 101 -3.26 -3.51 -7.37
N LEU A 102 -4.35 -3.16 -6.69
CA LEU A 102 -5.45 -4.02 -6.33
C LEU A 102 -6.58 -3.78 -7.33
N HIS A 103 -6.92 -4.78 -8.12
CA HIS A 103 -8.07 -4.76 -9.01
C HIS A 103 -9.25 -5.35 -8.27
N LEU A 104 -10.22 -4.52 -7.95
CA LEU A 104 -11.37 -4.87 -7.12
C LEU A 104 -12.61 -5.07 -7.98
N ASN A 105 -13.34 -6.13 -7.65
CA ASN A 105 -14.57 -6.51 -8.32
C ASN A 105 -15.67 -6.79 -7.29
N SER A 106 -16.74 -6.02 -7.35
CA SER A 106 -17.96 -6.25 -6.59
C SER A 106 -19.09 -6.67 -7.51
N LYS A 107 -20.24 -6.99 -6.95
CA LYS A 107 -21.46 -7.26 -7.73
C LYS A 107 -21.89 -6.07 -8.59
N TRP A 108 -21.48 -4.83 -8.21
CA TRP A 108 -22.01 -3.60 -8.76
C TRP A 108 -20.99 -2.78 -9.56
N ASP A 109 -19.68 -2.91 -9.24
CA ASP A 109 -18.65 -2.06 -9.82
C ASP A 109 -17.28 -2.74 -9.80
N ASN A 110 -16.40 -2.25 -10.68
CA ASN A 110 -14.99 -2.62 -10.75
C ASN A 110 -14.14 -1.35 -10.66
N TRP A 111 -13.11 -1.38 -9.82
CA TRP A 111 -12.18 -0.26 -9.69
C TRP A 111 -10.77 -0.75 -9.37
N VAL A 112 -9.83 0.17 -9.41
CA VAL A 112 -8.42 -0.09 -9.09
C VAL A 112 -7.98 0.82 -7.97
N GLU A 113 -7.28 0.24 -6.99
CA GLU A 113 -6.59 0.93 -5.91
C GLU A 113 -5.10 0.67 -6.05
N THR A 114 -4.25 1.71 -6.08
CA THR A 114 -2.80 1.56 -6.09
C THR A 114 -2.28 1.55 -4.66
N ILE A 115 -1.41 0.58 -4.32
CA ILE A 115 -0.71 0.55 -3.03
C ILE A 115 0.42 1.59 -3.09
N VAL A 116 0.26 2.67 -2.34
CA VAL A 116 1.28 3.73 -2.22
C VAL A 116 2.27 3.39 -1.11
N TYR A 117 1.76 2.77 -0.05
CA TYR A 117 2.53 2.31 1.11
C TYR A 117 1.86 1.11 1.76
N LEU A 118 2.67 0.15 2.22
CA LEU A 118 2.21 -1.01 3.00
C LEU A 118 3.35 -1.52 3.88
N ASP A 119 3.05 -1.63 5.16
CA ASP A 119 3.87 -2.34 6.15
C ASP A 119 2.99 -3.08 7.17
N SER A 120 3.57 -3.52 8.29
CA SER A 120 2.86 -4.29 9.31
C SER A 120 1.78 -3.52 10.07
N ILE A 121 1.78 -2.18 10.02
CA ILE A 121 0.89 -1.32 10.80
C ILE A 121 0.18 -0.25 9.98
N SER A 122 0.67 0.08 8.79
CA SER A 122 0.18 1.18 7.96
C SER A 122 -0.08 0.75 6.52
N LEU A 123 -1.17 1.24 5.95
CA LEU A 123 -1.53 1.03 4.55
C LEU A 123 -2.00 2.36 3.96
N VAL A 124 -1.49 2.70 2.77
CA VAL A 124 -1.99 3.84 2.00
C VAL A 124 -2.41 3.35 0.62
N LEU A 125 -3.69 3.54 0.32
CA LEU A 125 -4.29 3.21 -0.98
C LEU A 125 -4.68 4.47 -1.72
N LYS A 126 -4.36 4.53 -3.00
CA LYS A 126 -4.73 5.64 -3.88
C LYS A 126 -5.80 5.22 -4.87
N ILE A 127 -6.87 5.99 -4.94
CA ILE A 127 -7.98 5.84 -5.89
C ILE A 127 -8.14 7.17 -6.61
N LYS A 128 -7.78 7.24 -7.88
CA LYS A 128 -7.81 8.48 -8.67
C LYS A 128 -6.99 9.59 -8.00
N ASN A 129 -7.65 10.65 -7.51
CA ASN A 129 -7.04 11.81 -6.83
C ASN A 129 -7.16 11.77 -5.31
N ARG A 130 -7.59 10.64 -4.73
CA ARG A 130 -7.73 10.44 -3.28
C ARG A 130 -6.73 9.44 -2.78
N SER A 131 -6.15 9.72 -1.61
CA SER A 131 -5.36 8.73 -0.87
C SER A 131 -6.05 8.44 0.45
N HIS A 132 -6.24 7.16 0.73
CA HIS A 132 -6.86 6.65 1.95
C HIS A 132 -5.76 6.10 2.86
N TYR A 133 -5.71 6.58 4.08
CA TYR A 133 -4.72 6.19 5.08
C TYR A 133 -5.36 5.30 6.12
N TYR A 134 -4.76 4.14 6.34
CA TYR A 134 -5.26 3.12 7.23
C TYR A 134 -4.23 2.73 8.28
N ASN A 135 -4.71 2.42 9.47
CA ASN A 135 -3.95 1.78 10.54
C ASN A 135 -4.43 0.34 10.71
N LYS A 136 -3.48 -0.59 10.82
CA LYS A 136 -3.79 -1.98 11.15
C LYS A 136 -4.22 -2.06 12.61
N ILE A 137 -5.27 -2.80 12.88
CA ILE A 137 -5.74 -3.01 14.24
C ILE A 137 -5.91 -4.49 14.54
N ASN A 138 -5.80 -4.82 15.82
CA ASN A 138 -6.25 -6.10 16.34
C ASN A 138 -7.56 -5.87 17.11
N PRO A 139 -8.73 -6.13 16.51
CA PRO A 139 -10.01 -5.80 17.12
C PRO A 139 -10.32 -6.61 18.38
N PHE A 140 -9.43 -7.51 18.79
CA PHE A 140 -9.55 -8.31 20.01
C PHE A 140 -8.65 -7.83 21.15
N LEU A 141 -7.73 -6.90 20.88
CA LEU A 141 -6.77 -6.40 21.87
C LEU A 141 -6.87 -4.89 22.11
N ASP A 142 -7.52 -4.15 21.20
CA ASP A 142 -7.59 -2.69 21.24
C ASP A 142 -8.90 -2.22 21.92
N GLU A 143 -9.21 -2.73 23.11
CA GLU A 143 -10.26 -2.21 24.02
C GLU A 143 -9.66 -1.29 25.07
#